data_7218f0ebbb555c4bfaa33632cdbe956a
#
_entry.id   7218f0ebbb555c4bfaa33632cdbe956a
#
_cell.length_a   1.000
_cell.length_b   1.000
_cell.length_c   1.000
_cell.angle_alpha   90.00
_cell.angle_beta   90.00
_cell.angle_gamma   90.00
#
_symmetry.space_group_name_H-M   'P 1'
#
loop_
_entity.id
_entity.type
_entity.pdbx_description
1 polymer ?
#
loop_
_entity_poly.entity_id
_entity_poly.type
_entity_poly.pdbx_seq_one_letter_code
_entity_poly.pdbx_strand_id
1 'polypeptide(L)'
;MDIASLNMVMFLRPTESPTVFLQQLGRGLRISKGKEYVNVLDFIGNYEKAGRAPFLLNGGACVGERTAYDYSEIEYPDDCIVDFDMRLIDLFWEMDKKSLSIQERIKQEYYRVKELLDGKVPTRMELFTNMDDNIYEYCMKHSKENPFKRYMDFLYEIHELSVEELQIYSGIGREFLQLIETTDMQKVYKMPILYGFYNEGDVRLAVIDDEVVESWKKFFDRGMNWKDFPKVTSYEEYRKITDKQHLSKAKSMPIKFLKASGKGFFIDKDGYALGIRDELADVIKVDAFKKQMKDIIEYRTMEYYPRRYVEK
;
A
#
# COMPACT_ATOMS: atom_id res chain seq x y z
N MET A 1 -23.50 -19.50 -44.41
CA MET A 1 -23.86 -18.53 -45.48
C MET A 1 -22.63 -17.70 -45.75
N ASP A 2 -22.14 -17.70 -47.00
CA ASP A 2 -20.92 -16.98 -47.39
C ASP A 2 -21.31 -15.91 -48.39
N ILE A 3 -21.30 -14.66 -47.96
CA ILE A 3 -21.66 -13.52 -48.80
C ILE A 3 -20.42 -12.64 -48.96
N ALA A 4 -19.71 -12.77 -50.08
CA ALA A 4 -18.47 -12.03 -50.33
C ALA A 4 -18.67 -10.50 -50.44
N SER A 5 -19.87 -10.05 -50.81
CA SER A 5 -20.22 -8.63 -50.94
C SER A 5 -20.58 -7.93 -49.61
N LEU A 6 -20.44 -8.60 -48.45
CA LEU A 6 -20.67 -7.97 -47.16
C LEU A 6 -19.64 -6.87 -46.91
N ASN A 7 -20.10 -5.66 -46.61
CA ASN A 7 -19.28 -4.49 -46.25
C ASN A 7 -19.44 -4.09 -44.81
N MET A 8 -20.26 -4.83 -44.04
CA MET A 8 -20.45 -4.61 -42.61
C MET A 8 -20.68 -5.93 -41.88
N VAL A 9 -20.04 -6.10 -40.76
CA VAL A 9 -20.23 -7.20 -39.78
C VAL A 9 -20.59 -6.60 -38.42
N MET A 10 -21.67 -7.10 -37.83
CA MET A 10 -22.08 -6.69 -36.48
C MET A 10 -21.97 -7.87 -35.51
N PHE A 11 -21.18 -7.70 -34.43
CA PHE A 11 -21.13 -8.67 -33.35
C PHE A 11 -22.15 -8.29 -32.27
N LEU A 12 -23.28 -8.97 -32.25
CA LEU A 12 -24.36 -8.74 -31.29
C LEU A 12 -24.16 -9.52 -29.98
N ARG A 13 -23.21 -10.44 -29.95
CA ARG A 13 -22.86 -11.24 -28.79
C ARG A 13 -21.34 -11.26 -28.63
N PRO A 14 -20.84 -11.02 -27.39
CA PRO A 14 -19.42 -11.17 -27.15
C PRO A 14 -18.97 -12.60 -27.40
N THR A 15 -17.82 -12.78 -28.00
CA THR A 15 -17.12 -14.05 -28.05
C THR A 15 -15.82 -13.99 -27.29
N GLU A 16 -15.54 -15.04 -26.56
CA GLU A 16 -14.31 -15.14 -25.74
C GLU A 16 -13.20 -15.89 -26.48
N SER A 17 -13.55 -16.57 -27.56
CA SER A 17 -12.61 -17.36 -28.34
C SER A 17 -12.08 -16.53 -29.52
N PRO A 18 -10.74 -16.24 -29.54
CA PRO A 18 -10.11 -15.58 -30.67
C PRO A 18 -10.39 -16.30 -32.00
N THR A 19 -10.37 -17.62 -31.99
CA THR A 19 -10.64 -18.44 -33.17
C THR A 19 -12.04 -18.22 -33.70
N VAL A 20 -13.06 -18.21 -32.82
CA VAL A 20 -14.45 -17.98 -33.23
C VAL A 20 -14.63 -16.54 -33.71
N PHE A 21 -14.03 -15.56 -33.05
CA PHE A 21 -14.05 -14.17 -33.48
C PHE A 21 -13.47 -14.00 -34.86
N LEU A 22 -12.24 -14.50 -35.08
CA LEU A 22 -11.58 -14.42 -36.40
C LEU A 22 -12.32 -15.19 -37.49
N GLN A 23 -12.95 -16.34 -37.18
CA GLN A 23 -13.78 -17.08 -38.12
C GLN A 23 -15.04 -16.31 -38.54
N GLN A 24 -15.66 -15.60 -37.60
CA GLN A 24 -16.83 -14.76 -37.89
C GLN A 24 -16.42 -13.52 -38.68
N LEU A 25 -15.34 -12.85 -38.29
CA LEU A 25 -14.77 -11.72 -39.01
C LEU A 25 -14.32 -12.10 -40.41
N GLY A 26 -13.63 -13.21 -40.59
CA GLY A 26 -13.13 -13.72 -41.87
C GLY A 26 -14.20 -13.95 -42.92
N ARG A 27 -15.46 -14.16 -42.50
CA ARG A 27 -16.60 -14.21 -43.48
C ARG A 27 -16.87 -12.85 -44.12
N GLY A 28 -16.62 -11.75 -43.40
CA GLY A 28 -16.72 -10.39 -43.89
C GLY A 28 -15.49 -9.94 -44.67
N LEU A 29 -14.30 -10.51 -44.42
CA LEU A 29 -13.05 -10.10 -45.06
C LEU A 29 -12.84 -10.66 -46.49
N ARG A 30 -13.78 -11.43 -47.04
CA ARG A 30 -13.65 -11.97 -48.37
C ARG A 30 -13.65 -10.86 -49.43
N ILE A 31 -12.72 -11.00 -50.38
CA ILE A 31 -12.57 -10.07 -51.50
C ILE A 31 -13.76 -10.19 -52.45
N SER A 32 -14.35 -9.05 -52.79
CA SER A 32 -15.41 -8.93 -53.79
C SER A 32 -15.18 -7.70 -54.67
N LYS A 33 -15.64 -7.76 -55.92
CA LYS A 33 -15.46 -6.64 -56.87
C LYS A 33 -16.14 -5.36 -56.32
N GLY A 34 -15.37 -4.29 -56.19
CA GLY A 34 -15.86 -2.99 -55.71
C GLY A 34 -15.93 -2.87 -54.16
N LYS A 35 -15.37 -3.85 -53.45
CA LYS A 35 -15.26 -3.79 -51.97
C LYS A 35 -13.83 -3.45 -51.56
N GLU A 36 -13.66 -2.32 -50.93
CA GLU A 36 -12.34 -1.81 -50.47
C GLU A 36 -12.08 -2.13 -49.01
N TYR A 37 -13.13 -2.14 -48.17
CA TYR A 37 -13.02 -2.39 -46.72
C TYR A 37 -14.29 -3.06 -46.17
N VAL A 38 -14.20 -3.52 -44.95
CA VAL A 38 -15.32 -4.04 -44.14
C VAL A 38 -15.41 -3.22 -42.87
N ASN A 39 -16.58 -2.69 -42.60
CA ASN A 39 -16.86 -2.08 -41.30
C ASN A 39 -17.20 -3.17 -40.28
N VAL A 40 -16.58 -3.15 -39.14
CA VAL A 40 -16.88 -4.05 -38.04
C VAL A 40 -17.44 -3.24 -36.87
N LEU A 41 -18.66 -3.57 -36.47
CA LEU A 41 -19.28 -2.99 -35.28
C LEU A 41 -19.39 -4.08 -34.19
N ASP A 42 -18.71 -3.90 -33.12
CA ASP A 42 -18.83 -4.78 -31.95
C ASP A 42 -19.74 -4.12 -30.92
N PHE A 43 -20.90 -4.74 -30.68
CA PHE A 43 -21.80 -4.35 -29.59
C PHE A 43 -21.38 -5.06 -28.34
N ILE A 44 -20.68 -4.36 -27.48
CA ILE A 44 -20.18 -4.85 -26.19
C ILE A 44 -21.38 -5.20 -25.29
N GLY A 45 -21.90 -6.39 -25.44
CA GLY A 45 -23.09 -6.87 -24.70
C GLY A 45 -22.82 -7.46 -23.33
N ASN A 46 -21.55 -7.74 -23.01
CA ASN A 46 -21.13 -8.23 -21.70
C ASN A 46 -19.98 -7.37 -21.19
N TYR A 47 -20.31 -6.43 -20.34
CA TYR A 47 -19.37 -5.46 -19.81
C TYR A 47 -18.17 -6.09 -19.05
N GLU A 48 -18.35 -7.24 -18.40
CA GLU A 48 -17.26 -7.90 -17.67
C GLU A 48 -16.08 -8.36 -18.54
N LYS A 49 -16.27 -8.45 -19.86
CA LYS A 49 -15.27 -8.97 -20.81
C LYS A 49 -15.00 -8.04 -22.01
N ALA A 50 -15.53 -6.84 -21.94
CA ALA A 50 -15.45 -5.86 -23.03
C ALA A 50 -14.01 -5.45 -23.35
N GLY A 51 -13.13 -5.37 -22.37
CA GLY A 51 -11.70 -5.06 -22.53
C GLY A 51 -10.91 -6.07 -23.35
N ARG A 52 -11.50 -7.22 -23.75
CA ARG A 52 -10.82 -8.23 -24.56
C ARG A 52 -10.92 -8.00 -26.07
N ALA A 53 -11.86 -7.21 -26.55
CA ALA A 53 -12.06 -6.99 -27.98
C ALA A 53 -10.80 -6.51 -28.71
N PRO A 54 -10.00 -5.57 -28.19
CA PRO A 54 -8.74 -5.14 -28.80
C PRO A 54 -7.74 -6.28 -29.00
N PHE A 55 -7.63 -7.20 -28.03
CA PHE A 55 -6.71 -8.34 -28.07
C PHE A 55 -7.17 -9.44 -29.02
N LEU A 56 -8.48 -9.60 -29.23
CA LEU A 56 -9.04 -10.54 -30.20
C LEU A 56 -8.67 -10.14 -31.61
N LEU A 57 -8.59 -8.83 -31.90
CA LEU A 57 -8.16 -8.29 -33.19
C LEU A 57 -6.68 -8.53 -33.47
N ASN A 58 -5.84 -8.54 -32.44
CA ASN A 58 -4.40 -8.83 -32.53
C ASN A 58 -4.06 -10.33 -32.48
N GLY A 59 -5.01 -11.21 -32.83
CA GLY A 59 -4.79 -12.66 -32.88
C GLY A 59 -4.79 -13.35 -31.51
N GLY A 60 -5.20 -12.69 -30.45
CA GLY A 60 -5.37 -13.28 -29.13
C GLY A 60 -4.06 -13.60 -28.39
N ALA A 61 -2.95 -13.00 -28.78
CA ALA A 61 -1.66 -13.15 -28.11
C ALA A 61 -1.64 -12.36 -26.79
N CYS A 62 -2.48 -12.76 -25.82
CA CYS A 62 -2.29 -12.35 -24.43
C CYS A 62 -1.18 -13.23 -23.84
N VAL A 63 0.05 -12.79 -23.92
CA VAL A 63 1.18 -13.44 -23.26
C VAL A 63 1.34 -12.80 -21.88
N GLY A 64 1.02 -13.56 -20.84
CA GLY A 64 1.37 -13.19 -19.46
C GLY A 64 0.17 -13.08 -18.52
N GLU A 65 0.42 -13.37 -17.24
CA GLU A 65 -0.50 -13.16 -16.15
C GLU A 65 -0.93 -11.68 -16.10
N ARG A 66 -2.21 -11.48 -15.95
CA ARG A 66 -2.97 -10.23 -15.95
C ARG A 66 -2.33 -9.08 -15.19
N THR A 67 -1.49 -8.33 -15.86
CA THR A 67 -1.22 -6.92 -15.53
C THR A 67 -2.20 -6.04 -16.30
N ALA A 68 -2.54 -4.87 -15.78
CA ALA A 68 -3.45 -3.92 -16.42
C ALA A 68 -3.08 -3.77 -17.89
N TYR A 69 -4.04 -4.01 -18.79
CA TYR A 69 -3.80 -3.97 -20.23
C TYR A 69 -3.46 -2.55 -20.65
N ASP A 70 -2.26 -2.33 -21.15
CA ASP A 70 -1.93 -1.10 -21.85
C ASP A 70 -2.45 -1.20 -23.29
N TYR A 71 -3.57 -0.55 -23.55
CA TYR A 71 -4.18 -0.53 -24.88
C TYR A 71 -3.37 0.30 -25.89
N SER A 72 -2.42 1.11 -25.44
CA SER A 72 -1.55 1.92 -26.30
C SER A 72 -0.44 1.11 -26.97
N GLU A 73 -0.12 -0.08 -26.42
CA GLU A 73 0.93 -0.97 -26.96
C GLU A 73 0.40 -2.02 -27.96
N ILE A 74 -0.91 -2.02 -28.29
CA ILE A 74 -1.46 -2.99 -29.21
C ILE A 74 -1.17 -2.56 -30.64
N GLU A 75 -0.27 -3.25 -31.30
CA GLU A 75 0.01 -3.07 -32.72
C GLU A 75 -1.04 -3.83 -33.57
N TYR A 76 -1.68 -3.12 -34.46
CA TYR A 76 -2.59 -3.69 -35.45
C TYR A 76 -1.91 -3.80 -36.84
N PRO A 77 -2.32 -4.74 -37.71
CA PRO A 77 -1.83 -4.78 -39.09
C PRO A 77 -2.00 -3.43 -39.83
N ASP A 78 -1.05 -3.06 -40.69
CA ASP A 78 -1.00 -1.75 -41.38
C ASP A 78 -2.25 -1.43 -42.20
N ASP A 79 -3.02 -2.46 -42.60
CA ASP A 79 -4.25 -2.35 -43.35
C ASP A 79 -5.53 -2.33 -42.48
N CYS A 80 -5.36 -2.32 -41.15
CA CYS A 80 -6.44 -2.22 -40.18
C CYS A 80 -6.46 -0.83 -39.50
N ILE A 81 -7.58 -0.14 -39.61
CA ILE A 81 -7.88 1.06 -38.83
C ILE A 81 -8.77 0.64 -37.68
N VAL A 82 -8.24 0.75 -36.45
CA VAL A 82 -8.99 0.46 -35.23
C VAL A 82 -9.12 1.76 -34.45
N ASP A 83 -10.34 2.20 -34.24
CA ASP A 83 -10.67 3.42 -33.48
C ASP A 83 -11.53 3.04 -32.29
N PHE A 84 -11.13 3.55 -31.11
CA PHE A 84 -11.85 3.36 -29.86
C PHE A 84 -12.29 4.72 -29.31
N ASP A 85 -13.54 4.80 -28.88
CA ASP A 85 -13.96 5.93 -28.04
C ASP A 85 -13.13 5.93 -26.74
N MET A 86 -12.40 7.01 -26.48
CA MET A 86 -11.60 7.18 -25.26
C MET A 86 -12.41 6.94 -23.98
N ARG A 87 -13.71 7.26 -24.00
CA ARG A 87 -14.61 6.97 -22.87
C ARG A 87 -14.81 5.47 -22.64
N LEU A 88 -14.73 4.66 -23.71
CA LEU A 88 -14.79 3.20 -23.58
C LEU A 88 -13.51 2.64 -23.01
N ILE A 89 -12.36 3.20 -23.36
CA ILE A 89 -11.07 2.81 -22.79
C ILE A 89 -11.09 3.07 -21.26
N ASP A 90 -11.49 4.26 -20.84
CA ASP A 90 -11.63 4.60 -19.41
C ASP A 90 -12.62 3.67 -18.71
N LEU A 91 -13.75 3.36 -19.36
CA LEU A 91 -14.74 2.42 -18.82
C LEU A 91 -14.15 1.00 -18.68
N PHE A 92 -13.40 0.51 -19.68
CA PHE A 92 -12.74 -0.80 -19.63
C PHE A 92 -11.71 -0.85 -18.50
N TRP A 93 -10.92 0.21 -18.33
CA TRP A 93 -9.97 0.35 -17.23
C TRP A 93 -10.66 0.25 -15.87
N GLU A 94 -11.77 0.96 -15.69
CA GLU A 94 -12.53 0.88 -14.45
C GLU A 94 -13.13 -0.49 -14.19
N MET A 95 -13.55 -1.17 -15.24
CA MET A 95 -14.17 -2.50 -15.16
C MET A 95 -13.12 -3.57 -14.86
N ASP A 96 -11.95 -3.52 -15.49
CA ASP A 96 -10.83 -4.42 -15.21
C ASP A 96 -10.36 -4.25 -13.75
N LYS A 97 -10.26 -3.02 -13.27
CA LYS A 97 -9.97 -2.75 -11.85
C LYS A 97 -11.00 -3.39 -10.91
N LYS A 98 -12.28 -3.40 -11.27
CA LYS A 98 -13.36 -4.03 -10.47
C LYS A 98 -13.32 -5.55 -10.52
N SER A 99 -12.78 -6.16 -11.56
CA SER A 99 -12.65 -7.61 -11.72
C SER A 99 -11.47 -8.20 -10.96
N LEU A 100 -10.47 -7.38 -10.59
CA LEU A 100 -9.31 -7.81 -9.83
C LEU A 100 -9.66 -8.10 -8.37
N SER A 101 -9.02 -9.10 -7.81
CA SER A 101 -9.06 -9.31 -6.37
C SER A 101 -8.52 -8.07 -5.65
N ILE A 102 -8.98 -7.85 -4.43
CA ILE A 102 -8.50 -6.69 -3.66
C ILE A 102 -6.99 -6.74 -3.39
N GLN A 103 -6.43 -7.94 -3.28
CA GLN A 103 -4.98 -8.12 -3.10
C GLN A 103 -4.21 -7.67 -4.34
N GLU A 104 -4.72 -7.97 -5.55
CA GLU A 104 -4.13 -7.50 -6.80
C GLU A 104 -4.26 -5.98 -6.94
N ARG A 105 -5.39 -5.41 -6.54
CA ARG A 105 -5.58 -3.95 -6.51
C ARG A 105 -4.60 -3.25 -5.58
N ILE A 106 -4.37 -3.81 -4.38
CA ILE A 106 -3.37 -3.28 -3.44
C ILE A 106 -1.96 -3.37 -4.04
N LYS A 107 -1.62 -4.46 -4.73
CA LYS A 107 -0.32 -4.61 -5.42
C LYS A 107 -0.17 -3.60 -6.56
N GLN A 108 -1.17 -3.42 -7.39
CA GLN A 108 -1.14 -2.43 -8.48
C GLN A 108 -0.95 -1.02 -7.92
N GLU A 109 -1.66 -0.69 -6.85
CA GLU A 109 -1.54 0.60 -6.21
C GLU A 109 -0.13 0.83 -5.61
N TYR A 110 0.46 -0.22 -5.02
CA TYR A 110 1.84 -0.18 -4.57
C TYR A 110 2.80 0.11 -5.74
N TYR A 111 2.66 -0.58 -6.88
CA TYR A 111 3.53 -0.36 -8.03
C TYR A 111 3.32 1.02 -8.66
N ARG A 112 2.09 1.51 -8.71
CA ARG A 112 1.79 2.88 -9.13
C ARG A 112 2.52 3.91 -8.25
N VAL A 113 2.46 3.74 -6.93
CA VAL A 113 3.18 4.62 -5.99
C VAL A 113 4.70 4.48 -6.16
N LYS A 114 5.20 3.28 -6.39
CA LYS A 114 6.63 3.04 -6.66
C LYS A 114 7.10 3.76 -7.92
N GLU A 115 6.31 3.77 -8.99
CA GLU A 115 6.59 4.54 -10.21
C GLU A 115 6.62 6.05 -9.94
N LEU A 116 5.67 6.57 -9.16
CA LEU A 116 5.67 7.99 -8.73
C LEU A 116 6.93 8.38 -7.94
N LEU A 117 7.62 7.40 -7.35
CA LEU A 117 8.86 7.57 -6.60
C LEU A 117 10.11 7.15 -7.40
N ASP A 118 10.05 7.25 -8.74
CA ASP A 118 11.15 6.89 -9.65
C ASP A 118 11.68 5.46 -9.45
N GLY A 119 10.78 4.51 -9.18
CA GLY A 119 11.10 3.10 -8.96
C GLY A 119 11.65 2.76 -7.56
N LYS A 120 11.71 3.71 -6.65
CA LYS A 120 12.10 3.48 -5.26
C LYS A 120 10.99 2.74 -4.51
N VAL A 121 11.38 1.72 -3.71
CA VAL A 121 10.46 1.02 -2.80
C VAL A 121 9.83 2.03 -1.83
N PRO A 122 8.50 2.21 -1.84
CA PRO A 122 7.83 3.13 -0.93
C PRO A 122 8.06 2.76 0.53
N THR A 123 8.19 3.75 1.40
CA THR A 123 7.98 3.57 2.84
C THR A 123 6.47 3.48 3.12
N ARG A 124 6.07 3.07 4.33
CA ARG A 124 4.64 3.09 4.75
C ARG A 124 4.06 4.49 4.64
N MET A 125 4.84 5.51 5.01
CA MET A 125 4.42 6.91 4.90
C MET A 125 4.21 7.34 3.45
N GLU A 126 5.14 7.02 2.56
CA GLU A 126 5.04 7.34 1.14
C GLU A 126 3.86 6.60 0.49
N LEU A 127 3.66 5.31 0.83
CA LEU A 127 2.51 4.55 0.35
C LEU A 127 1.20 5.13 0.88
N PHE A 128 1.10 5.43 2.17
CA PHE A 128 -0.08 6.06 2.79
C PHE A 128 -0.44 7.39 2.15
N THR A 129 0.55 8.23 1.90
CA THR A 129 0.34 9.59 1.37
C THR A 129 -0.13 9.60 -0.09
N ASN A 130 0.25 8.57 -0.86
CA ASN A 130 0.02 8.52 -2.30
C ASN A 130 -0.99 7.44 -2.74
N MET A 131 -1.44 6.57 -1.83
CA MET A 131 -2.41 5.53 -2.11
C MET A 131 -3.81 6.13 -2.34
N ASP A 132 -4.59 5.52 -3.24
CA ASP A 132 -6.01 5.85 -3.44
C ASP A 132 -6.81 5.68 -2.15
N ASP A 133 -7.61 6.69 -1.79
CA ASP A 133 -8.37 6.74 -0.54
C ASP A 133 -9.32 5.53 -0.37
N ASN A 134 -9.96 5.07 -1.45
CA ASN A 134 -10.89 3.92 -1.37
C ASN A 134 -10.14 2.61 -1.07
N ILE A 135 -8.93 2.45 -1.63
CA ILE A 135 -8.07 1.28 -1.36
C ILE A 135 -7.55 1.35 0.08
N TYR A 136 -7.12 2.53 0.52
CA TYR A 136 -6.70 2.74 1.91
C TYR A 136 -7.84 2.45 2.90
N GLU A 137 -9.04 2.99 2.68
CA GLU A 137 -10.20 2.69 3.53
C GLU A 137 -10.54 1.20 3.57
N TYR A 138 -10.44 0.52 2.44
CA TYR A 138 -10.60 -0.93 2.40
C TYR A 138 -9.57 -1.63 3.29
N CYS A 139 -8.28 -1.28 3.16
CA CYS A 139 -7.21 -1.82 3.97
C CYS A 139 -7.48 -1.62 5.47
N MET A 140 -8.00 -0.46 5.86
CA MET A 140 -8.31 -0.18 7.26
C MET A 140 -9.46 -1.04 7.82
N LYS A 141 -10.43 -1.41 6.98
CA LYS A 141 -11.56 -2.28 7.35
C LYS A 141 -11.17 -3.78 7.36
N HIS A 142 -10.15 -4.19 6.59
CA HIS A 142 -9.77 -5.58 6.38
C HIS A 142 -8.32 -5.83 6.83
N SER A 143 -8.17 -6.11 8.12
CA SER A 143 -6.85 -6.20 8.79
C SER A 143 -5.90 -7.25 8.21
N LYS A 144 -6.40 -8.33 7.59
CA LYS A 144 -5.57 -9.40 7.01
C LYS A 144 -4.91 -8.98 5.70
N GLU A 145 -5.62 -8.21 4.89
CA GLU A 145 -5.17 -7.71 3.60
C GLU A 145 -4.40 -6.39 3.73
N ASN A 146 -4.43 -5.77 4.92
CA ASN A 146 -3.85 -4.46 5.17
C ASN A 146 -2.31 -4.50 5.18
N PRO A 147 -1.62 -3.98 4.16
CA PRO A 147 -0.16 -3.97 4.10
C PRO A 147 0.46 -3.15 5.23
N PHE A 148 -0.21 -2.11 5.72
CA PHE A 148 0.30 -1.24 6.80
C PHE A 148 0.41 -1.92 8.17
N LYS A 149 -0.20 -3.10 8.34
CA LYS A 149 -0.11 -3.93 9.55
C LYS A 149 0.84 -5.12 9.41
N ARG A 150 1.40 -5.33 8.22
CA ARG A 150 2.28 -6.44 7.88
C ARG A 150 3.19 -6.07 6.71
N TYR A 151 3.77 -4.89 6.75
CA TYR A 151 4.42 -4.31 5.58
C TYR A 151 5.63 -5.12 5.09
N MET A 152 6.47 -5.61 6.00
CA MET A 152 7.59 -6.48 5.60
C MET A 152 7.10 -7.81 5.01
N ASP A 153 5.99 -8.36 5.49
CA ASP A 153 5.39 -9.57 4.90
C ASP A 153 4.84 -9.29 3.50
N PHE A 154 4.19 -8.14 3.33
CA PHE A 154 3.71 -7.70 2.04
C PHE A 154 4.86 -7.51 1.04
N LEU A 155 5.93 -6.80 1.42
CA LEU A 155 7.12 -6.64 0.57
C LEU A 155 7.80 -7.98 0.25
N TYR A 156 7.82 -8.92 1.20
CA TYR A 156 8.33 -10.26 0.95
C TYR A 156 7.50 -11.02 -0.09
N GLU A 157 6.17 -10.96 0.02
CA GLU A 157 5.23 -11.62 -0.90
C GLU A 157 5.32 -11.10 -2.34
N ILE A 158 5.67 -9.82 -2.50
CA ILE A 158 5.84 -9.20 -3.82
C ILE A 158 7.31 -9.12 -4.26
N HIS A 159 8.24 -9.75 -3.53
CA HIS A 159 9.68 -9.80 -3.82
C HIS A 159 10.40 -8.44 -3.85
N GLU A 160 9.97 -7.51 -3.01
CA GLU A 160 10.50 -6.13 -2.95
C GLU A 160 11.41 -5.87 -1.74
N LEU A 161 11.66 -6.87 -0.88
CA LEU A 161 12.61 -6.72 0.22
C LEU A 161 14.04 -6.61 -0.30
N SER A 162 14.78 -5.64 0.21
CA SER A 162 16.24 -5.53 0.00
C SER A 162 17.01 -6.68 0.68
N VAL A 163 18.26 -6.87 0.31
CA VAL A 163 19.12 -7.90 0.93
C VAL A 163 19.27 -7.70 2.44
N GLU A 164 19.39 -6.46 2.91
CA GLU A 164 19.45 -6.14 4.34
C GLU A 164 18.14 -6.43 5.05
N GLU A 165 17.00 -6.12 4.42
CA GLU A 165 15.68 -6.43 4.97
C GLU A 165 15.42 -7.93 5.05
N LEU A 166 15.88 -8.70 4.08
CA LEU A 166 15.81 -10.17 4.13
C LEU A 166 16.59 -10.74 5.32
N GLN A 167 17.74 -10.13 5.70
CA GLN A 167 18.50 -10.56 6.87
C GLN A 167 17.74 -10.38 8.19
N ILE A 168 16.97 -9.30 8.32
CA ILE A 168 16.17 -9.04 9.51
C ILE A 168 14.80 -9.73 9.47
N TYR A 169 14.30 -10.09 8.27
CA TYR A 169 12.99 -10.68 8.06
C TYR A 169 12.84 -12.08 8.68
N SER A 170 13.87 -12.90 8.63
CA SER A 170 13.86 -14.29 9.11
C SER A 170 14.10 -14.45 10.62
N GLY A 171 14.22 -13.34 11.37
CA GLY A 171 14.63 -13.39 12.78
C GLY A 171 13.83 -12.52 13.73
N ILE A 172 14.37 -12.37 14.93
CA ILE A 172 13.77 -11.59 16.04
C ILE A 172 13.49 -10.13 15.66
N GLY A 173 14.23 -9.59 14.67
CA GLY A 173 14.02 -8.23 14.17
C GLY A 173 12.64 -8.04 13.56
N ARG A 174 12.20 -8.98 12.71
CA ARG A 174 10.84 -8.95 12.15
C ARG A 174 9.77 -9.03 13.24
N GLU A 175 9.95 -9.93 14.21
CA GLU A 175 8.99 -10.10 15.29
C GLU A 175 8.82 -8.81 16.10
N PHE A 176 9.92 -8.13 16.41
CA PHE A 176 9.88 -6.85 17.11
C PHE A 176 9.23 -5.75 16.27
N LEU A 177 9.60 -5.62 14.98
CA LEU A 177 9.00 -4.63 14.09
C LEU A 177 7.50 -4.88 13.93
N GLN A 178 7.06 -6.12 13.75
CA GLN A 178 5.64 -6.47 13.68
C GLN A 178 4.90 -6.17 14.98
N LEU A 179 5.53 -6.38 16.14
CA LEU A 179 4.96 -6.01 17.43
C LEU A 179 4.67 -4.52 17.51
N ILE A 180 5.63 -3.65 17.17
CA ILE A 180 5.43 -2.20 17.23
C ILE A 180 4.49 -1.68 16.14
N GLU A 181 4.46 -2.33 14.97
CA GLU A 181 3.55 -2.06 13.88
C GLU A 181 2.09 -2.34 14.25
N THR A 182 1.84 -3.40 15.02
CA THR A 182 0.47 -3.86 15.35
C THR A 182 0.05 -3.56 16.80
N THR A 183 0.92 -2.94 17.61
CA THR A 183 0.60 -2.65 19.03
C THR A 183 -0.66 -1.80 19.14
N ASP A 184 -1.57 -2.18 20.05
CA ASP A 184 -2.78 -1.41 20.33
C ASP A 184 -2.47 0.00 20.81
N MET A 185 -3.16 0.99 20.25
CA MET A 185 -2.95 2.38 20.52
C MET A 185 -4.30 3.12 20.69
N GLN A 186 -4.78 3.20 21.93
CA GLN A 186 -5.94 4.05 22.26
C GLN A 186 -5.57 5.53 22.26
N LYS A 187 -4.31 5.82 22.63
CA LYS A 187 -3.66 7.12 22.54
C LYS A 187 -2.26 6.97 21.96
N VAL A 188 -1.75 8.04 21.38
CA VAL A 188 -0.45 8.05 20.69
C VAL A 188 0.76 7.82 21.60
N TYR A 189 0.56 7.66 22.89
CA TYR A 189 1.58 7.68 23.94
C TYR A 189 2.71 6.64 23.80
N LYS A 190 2.49 5.52 23.10
CA LYS A 190 3.56 4.55 22.86
C LYS A 190 4.59 5.07 21.86
N MET A 191 4.20 5.92 20.91
CA MET A 191 5.09 6.42 19.86
C MET A 191 6.25 7.27 20.40
N PRO A 192 6.03 8.27 21.30
CA PRO A 192 7.15 8.99 21.90
C PRO A 192 8.09 8.12 22.72
N ILE A 193 7.62 7.01 23.33
CA ILE A 193 8.51 6.06 24.01
C ILE A 193 9.38 5.31 22.99
N LEU A 194 8.80 4.86 21.89
CA LEU A 194 9.55 4.20 20.83
C LEU A 194 10.56 5.15 20.15
N TYR A 195 10.24 6.44 20.03
CA TYR A 195 11.21 7.46 19.61
C TYR A 195 12.36 7.64 20.58
N GLY A 196 12.17 7.39 21.88
CA GLY A 196 13.25 7.40 22.86
C GLY A 196 14.32 6.33 22.56
N PHE A 197 13.89 5.16 22.07
CA PHE A 197 14.82 4.13 21.59
C PHE A 197 15.46 4.50 20.25
N TYR A 198 14.72 5.15 19.35
CA TYR A 198 15.23 5.64 18.07
C TYR A 198 15.78 7.07 18.23
N ASN A 199 17.09 7.18 18.44
CA ASN A 199 17.76 8.45 18.67
C ASN A 199 18.63 8.86 17.47
N GLU A 200 18.19 9.87 16.70
CA GLU A 200 18.97 10.53 15.64
C GLU A 200 19.63 9.59 14.61
N GLY A 201 18.97 8.51 14.28
CA GLY A 201 19.46 7.53 13.30
C GLY A 201 20.00 6.23 13.89
N ASP A 202 20.13 6.15 15.20
CA ASP A 202 20.54 4.94 15.92
C ASP A 202 19.43 4.40 16.82
N VAL A 203 19.44 3.08 17.03
CA VAL A 203 18.50 2.42 17.95
C VAL A 203 19.28 1.94 19.18
N ARG A 204 18.73 2.18 20.36
CA ARG A 204 19.31 1.81 21.66
C ARG A 204 18.62 0.60 22.26
N LEU A 205 19.33 -0.18 23.05
CA LEU A 205 18.76 -1.31 23.82
C LEU A 205 18.04 -0.88 25.09
N ALA A 206 18.27 0.34 25.57
CA ALA A 206 17.61 0.86 26.76
C ALA A 206 17.61 2.39 26.75
N VAL A 207 16.66 2.98 27.46
CA VAL A 207 16.49 4.42 27.63
C VAL A 207 16.40 4.77 29.11
N ILE A 208 17.07 5.84 29.50
CA ILE A 208 17.00 6.39 30.86
C ILE A 208 15.82 7.36 31.01
N ASP A 209 15.52 7.78 32.26
CA ASP A 209 14.39 8.66 32.57
C ASP A 209 14.45 9.98 31.78
N ASP A 210 15.63 10.59 31.70
CA ASP A 210 15.82 11.88 31.01
C ASP A 210 15.58 11.76 29.48
N GLU A 211 16.06 10.68 28.86
CA GLU A 211 15.82 10.41 27.44
C GLU A 211 14.34 10.17 27.13
N VAL A 212 13.64 9.50 28.04
CA VAL A 212 12.18 9.34 27.94
C VAL A 212 11.48 10.68 27.99
N VAL A 213 11.86 11.57 28.94
CA VAL A 213 11.26 12.90 29.08
C VAL A 213 11.56 13.75 27.84
N GLU A 214 12.79 13.74 27.37
CA GLU A 214 13.19 14.50 26.17
C GLU A 214 12.39 14.08 24.94
N SER A 215 12.39 12.79 24.63
CA SER A 215 11.64 12.23 23.50
C SER A 215 10.14 12.53 23.61
N TRP A 216 9.58 12.39 24.81
CA TRP A 216 8.19 12.67 25.11
C TRP A 216 7.83 14.14 24.86
N LYS A 217 8.61 15.07 25.40
CA LYS A 217 8.39 16.52 25.19
C LYS A 217 8.56 16.91 23.74
N LYS A 218 9.66 16.47 23.09
CA LYS A 218 9.91 16.70 21.66
C LYS A 218 8.76 16.24 20.77
N PHE A 219 8.11 15.14 21.13
CA PHE A 219 6.95 14.62 20.39
C PHE A 219 5.71 15.49 20.60
N PHE A 220 5.35 15.81 21.84
CA PHE A 220 4.14 16.57 22.14
C PHE A 220 4.25 18.07 21.84
N ASP A 221 5.45 18.61 21.74
CA ASP A 221 5.69 19.99 21.30
C ASP A 221 5.50 20.19 19.78
N ARG A 222 5.41 19.09 19.01
CA ARG A 222 5.17 19.20 17.54
C ARG A 222 3.72 19.52 17.24
N GLY A 223 3.51 20.66 16.57
CA GLY A 223 2.19 21.05 16.05
C GLY A 223 1.09 20.96 17.09
N MET A 224 0.10 20.10 16.84
CA MET A 224 -1.08 19.93 17.69
C MET A 224 -1.03 18.67 18.58
N ASN A 225 0.10 17.99 18.68
CA ASN A 225 0.22 16.71 19.40
C ASN A 225 -0.11 16.86 20.88
N TRP A 226 0.18 18.02 21.48
CA TRP A 226 -0.15 18.33 22.88
C TRP A 226 -1.65 18.17 23.22
N LYS A 227 -2.56 18.30 22.23
CA LYS A 227 -4.01 18.10 22.43
C LYS A 227 -4.38 16.70 22.91
N ASP A 228 -3.54 15.71 22.67
CA ASP A 228 -3.77 14.35 23.15
C ASP A 228 -3.45 14.19 24.65
N PHE A 229 -2.82 15.20 25.24
CA PHE A 229 -2.51 15.21 26.68
C PHE A 229 -3.82 15.42 27.47
N PRO A 230 -4.09 14.61 28.53
CA PRO A 230 -5.35 14.67 29.24
C PRO A 230 -5.46 15.95 30.08
N LYS A 231 -6.64 16.54 30.10
CA LYS A 231 -6.96 17.72 30.93
C LYS A 231 -6.18 18.99 30.57
N VAL A 232 -5.61 19.05 29.38
CA VAL A 232 -4.91 20.22 28.84
C VAL A 232 -5.80 20.85 27.80
N THR A 233 -6.15 22.11 27.94
CA THR A 233 -7.06 22.86 27.05
C THR A 233 -6.29 23.83 26.13
N SER A 234 -5.06 24.20 26.51
CA SER A 234 -4.21 25.08 25.72
C SER A 234 -2.74 24.63 25.74
N TYR A 235 -1.97 25.09 24.74
CA TYR A 235 -0.53 24.82 24.69
C TYR A 235 0.23 25.43 25.87
N GLU A 236 -0.21 26.58 26.39
CA GLU A 236 0.35 27.22 27.57
C GLU A 236 0.17 26.39 28.85
N GLU A 237 -0.98 25.73 28.97
CA GLU A 237 -1.20 24.76 30.08
C GLU A 237 -0.30 23.54 29.93
N TYR A 238 -0.16 23.01 28.71
CA TYR A 238 0.75 21.90 28.44
C TYR A 238 2.20 22.26 28.84
N ARG A 239 2.69 23.44 28.50
CA ARG A 239 4.04 23.90 28.82
C ARG A 239 4.32 24.06 30.33
N LYS A 240 3.29 24.14 31.15
CA LYS A 240 3.43 24.19 32.62
C LYS A 240 3.67 22.83 33.27
N ILE A 241 3.50 21.74 32.49
CA ILE A 241 3.72 20.37 32.98
C ILE A 241 5.21 20.17 33.22
N THR A 242 5.55 19.76 34.43
CA THR A 242 6.94 19.52 34.84
C THR A 242 7.48 18.22 34.27
N ASP A 243 8.81 18.09 34.14
CA ASP A 243 9.47 16.87 33.69
C ASP A 243 9.11 15.65 34.54
N LYS A 244 8.98 15.85 35.85
CA LYS A 244 8.52 14.82 36.81
C LYS A 244 7.11 14.32 36.47
N GLN A 245 6.20 15.23 36.06
CA GLN A 245 4.83 14.87 35.68
C GLN A 245 4.81 14.15 34.30
N HIS A 246 5.61 14.61 33.35
CA HIS A 246 5.81 13.92 32.06
C HIS A 246 6.31 12.48 32.26
N LEU A 247 7.36 12.31 33.07
CA LEU A 247 7.93 11.00 33.36
C LEU A 247 6.94 10.09 34.08
N SER A 248 6.24 10.61 35.11
CA SER A 248 5.20 9.86 35.81
C SER A 248 4.11 9.36 34.85
N LYS A 249 3.68 10.21 33.90
CA LYS A 249 2.71 9.84 32.89
C LYS A 249 3.24 8.76 31.95
N ALA A 250 4.47 8.91 31.45
CA ALA A 250 5.13 7.95 30.60
C ALA A 250 5.25 6.57 31.27
N LYS A 251 5.68 6.54 32.52
CA LYS A 251 5.84 5.29 33.30
C LYS A 251 4.51 4.62 33.63
N SER A 252 3.50 5.40 34.06
CA SER A 252 2.22 4.85 34.52
C SER A 252 1.33 4.31 33.40
N MET A 253 1.54 4.72 32.15
CA MET A 253 0.72 4.30 31.02
C MET A 253 1.52 3.61 29.91
N PRO A 254 2.19 4.31 28.95
CA PRO A 254 2.77 3.64 27.79
C PRO A 254 3.86 2.64 28.16
N ILE A 255 4.77 2.94 29.07
CA ILE A 255 5.83 2.02 29.50
C ILE A 255 5.22 0.78 30.15
N LYS A 256 4.28 0.95 31.08
CA LYS A 256 3.56 -0.16 31.71
C LYS A 256 2.88 -1.05 30.65
N PHE A 257 2.19 -0.45 29.67
CA PHE A 257 1.48 -1.21 28.65
C PHE A 257 2.42 -1.84 27.61
N LEU A 258 3.53 -1.21 27.25
CA LEU A 258 4.56 -1.82 26.42
C LEU A 258 5.13 -3.09 27.07
N LYS A 259 5.42 -3.05 28.38
CA LYS A 259 5.86 -4.27 29.11
C LYS A 259 4.79 -5.34 29.18
N ALA A 260 3.54 -4.97 29.45
CA ALA A 260 2.45 -5.93 29.59
C ALA A 260 2.04 -6.60 28.28
N SER A 261 1.99 -5.85 27.16
CA SER A 261 1.53 -6.33 25.87
C SER A 261 2.64 -6.60 24.85
N GLY A 262 3.89 -6.33 25.20
CA GLY A 262 5.05 -6.38 24.32
C GLY A 262 5.67 -7.78 24.15
N LYS A 263 4.93 -8.85 24.46
CA LYS A 263 5.38 -10.25 24.25
C LYS A 263 6.80 -10.53 24.77
N GLY A 264 7.19 -9.86 25.88
CA GLY A 264 8.50 -10.00 26.47
C GLY A 264 9.64 -9.23 25.77
N PHE A 265 9.35 -8.45 24.76
CA PHE A 265 10.37 -7.62 24.09
C PHE A 265 10.78 -6.41 24.93
N PHE A 266 9.86 -5.84 25.69
CA PHE A 266 10.12 -4.71 26.59
C PHE A 266 10.34 -5.23 28.00
N ILE A 267 11.53 -4.94 28.55
CA ILE A 267 12.00 -5.51 29.81
C ILE A 267 12.46 -4.41 30.80
N ASP A 268 12.49 -4.75 32.07
CA ASP A 268 13.15 -3.94 33.07
C ASP A 268 14.68 -4.11 32.96
N LYS A 269 15.42 -3.02 33.00
CA LYS A 269 16.89 -3.01 33.10
C LYS A 269 17.31 -2.08 34.20
N ASP A 270 18.22 -2.53 35.05
CA ASP A 270 18.72 -1.75 36.19
C ASP A 270 19.34 -0.43 35.72
N GLY A 271 18.90 0.68 36.33
CA GLY A 271 19.35 2.02 35.97
C GLY A 271 18.66 2.63 34.73
N TYR A 272 17.72 1.94 34.11
CA TYR A 272 16.98 2.42 32.92
C TYR A 272 15.48 2.54 33.20
N ALA A 273 14.81 3.43 32.46
CA ALA A 273 13.36 3.57 32.50
C ALA A 273 12.67 2.40 31.81
N LEU A 274 13.27 1.93 30.72
CA LEU A 274 12.78 0.82 29.89
C LEU A 274 13.94 0.25 29.04
N GLY A 275 13.97 -1.06 28.90
CA GLY A 275 14.87 -1.76 27.98
C GLY A 275 14.11 -2.60 26.95
N ILE A 276 14.82 -2.99 25.90
CA ILE A 276 14.40 -4.06 24.99
C ILE A 276 15.37 -5.24 25.12
N ARG A 277 14.94 -6.40 24.68
CA ARG A 277 15.69 -7.66 24.78
C ARG A 277 17.08 -7.56 24.18
N ASP A 278 18.07 -8.13 24.85
CA ASP A 278 19.48 -8.10 24.43
C ASP A 278 19.73 -8.85 23.12
N GLU A 279 18.88 -9.83 22.79
CA GLU A 279 18.97 -10.56 21.51
C GLU A 279 18.75 -9.66 20.29
N LEU A 280 18.24 -8.46 20.48
CA LEU A 280 18.14 -7.44 19.43
C LEU A 280 19.44 -6.66 19.19
N ALA A 281 20.50 -6.87 20.00
CA ALA A 281 21.72 -6.05 20.00
C ALA A 281 22.41 -5.95 18.64
N ASP A 282 22.42 -7.03 17.87
CA ASP A 282 23.01 -7.03 16.52
C ASP A 282 22.05 -6.51 15.47
N VAL A 283 20.77 -6.81 15.63
CA VAL A 283 19.72 -6.39 14.67
C VAL A 283 19.51 -4.87 14.67
N ILE A 284 19.55 -4.21 15.82
CA ILE A 284 19.38 -2.74 15.92
C ILE A 284 20.50 -1.95 15.24
N LYS A 285 21.66 -2.58 14.95
CA LYS A 285 22.77 -1.96 14.20
C LYS A 285 22.52 -1.91 12.69
N VAL A 286 21.64 -2.77 12.19
CA VAL A 286 21.33 -2.87 10.75
C VAL A 286 20.53 -1.66 10.30
N ASP A 287 20.99 -0.98 9.26
CA ASP A 287 20.33 0.25 8.79
C ASP A 287 18.90 0.03 8.29
N ALA A 288 18.63 -1.12 7.67
CA ALA A 288 17.28 -1.50 7.29
C ALA A 288 16.34 -1.60 8.50
N PHE A 289 16.80 -2.16 9.63
CA PHE A 289 16.00 -2.23 10.86
C PHE A 289 15.68 -0.82 11.40
N LYS A 290 16.67 0.06 11.43
CA LYS A 290 16.50 1.45 11.88
C LYS A 290 15.50 2.20 11.02
N LYS A 291 15.61 2.07 9.69
CA LYS A 291 14.67 2.67 8.73
C LYS A 291 13.26 2.15 8.91
N GLN A 292 13.07 0.83 9.02
CA GLN A 292 11.77 0.21 9.24
C GLN A 292 11.15 0.64 10.58
N MET A 293 11.94 0.69 11.65
CA MET A 293 11.46 1.16 12.96
C MET A 293 10.97 2.60 12.91
N LYS A 294 11.75 3.50 12.29
CA LYS A 294 11.37 4.91 12.10
C LYS A 294 10.08 5.04 11.31
N ASP A 295 10.00 4.38 10.17
CA ASP A 295 8.84 4.41 9.28
C ASP A 295 7.56 3.92 9.99
N ILE A 296 7.64 2.85 10.78
CA ILE A 296 6.53 2.38 11.61
C ILE A 296 6.05 3.48 12.58
N ILE A 297 6.97 4.09 13.32
CA ILE A 297 6.62 5.11 14.31
C ILE A 297 5.99 6.32 13.65
N GLU A 298 6.54 6.77 12.52
CA GLU A 298 6.02 7.91 11.74
C GLU A 298 4.63 7.61 11.18
N TYR A 299 4.46 6.48 10.50
CA TYR A 299 3.17 6.07 9.96
C TYR A 299 2.11 5.90 11.05
N ARG A 300 2.42 5.19 12.14
CA ARG A 300 1.49 4.98 13.26
C ARG A 300 1.06 6.30 13.93
N THR A 301 1.97 7.27 13.96
CA THR A 301 1.66 8.62 14.45
C THR A 301 0.71 9.34 13.50
N MET A 302 0.98 9.30 12.20
CA MET A 302 0.14 9.95 11.19
C MET A 302 -1.25 9.30 11.08
N GLU A 303 -1.33 7.97 11.06
CA GLU A 303 -2.61 7.24 11.05
C GLU A 303 -3.52 7.61 12.24
N TYR A 304 -2.90 7.85 13.42
CA TYR A 304 -3.65 8.14 14.65
C TYR A 304 -4.39 9.48 14.61
N TYR A 305 -3.75 10.56 14.11
CA TYR A 305 -4.29 11.91 14.24
C TYR A 305 -5.54 12.19 13.37
N PRO A 306 -5.60 11.85 12.07
CA PRO A 306 -6.82 11.98 11.27
C PRO A 306 -7.98 11.22 11.88
N ARG A 307 -7.78 9.95 12.22
CA ARG A 307 -8.80 9.11 12.85
C ARG A 307 -9.33 9.70 14.17
N ARG A 308 -8.49 10.41 14.91
CA ARG A 308 -8.85 10.98 16.22
C ARG A 308 -9.56 12.32 16.13
N TYR A 309 -9.20 13.16 15.16
CA TYR A 309 -9.58 14.57 15.16
C TYR A 309 -10.32 15.04 13.90
N VAL A 310 -10.30 14.28 12.82
CA VAL A 310 -10.99 14.65 11.56
C VAL A 310 -12.29 13.86 11.38
N GLU A 311 -12.39 12.64 11.85
CA GLU A 311 -13.57 11.76 11.70
C GLU A 311 -14.67 11.95 12.78
N LYS A 312 -14.80 13.15 13.35
CA LYS A 312 -15.87 13.43 14.33
C LYS A 312 -16.78 14.52 13.82
#